data_e3c28b49485fad19d3d933bbc982a520
#
_entry.id   e3c28b49485fad19d3d933bbc982a520
#
_cell.length_a   1.000
_cell.length_b   1.000
_cell.length_c   1.000
_cell.angle_alpha   90.00
_cell.angle_beta   90.00
_cell.angle_gamma   90.00
#
_symmetry.space_group_name_H-M   'P 1'
#
loop_
_entity.id
_entity.type
_entity.pdbx_description
1 polymer ?
#
loop_
_entity_poly.entity_id
_entity_poly.type
_entity_poly.pdbx_seq_one_letter_code
_entity_poly.pdbx_strand_id
1 'polypeptide(L)'
;MTRDVLGIARSVKPVMRVKLAAGGSKNQQFKIQPQGGSVSGPVREFPTVDPQKINMMSLASAFDDAIAYHKSLDRADRIANSQAAKAIMKKMKISSLLGKNEKLLKSEKGYKGEEPLKLPDGRGVETTGLPLSPAFEMGGFNTCPNHASCKDECLGKTSGNYFKVGGGQDLSTFEGPRLNSLNKTLFMMNHTGAFATRLYDEIAAARHEAENNGNHLGVRLNTLSDIHPRIHQSIIKSFPDVSFYDYTKMKYEPVADNHHYTYSSTGLTQPDVDNPHTNWKQMRRRLDQGDNVAMAFTDKEHLPETVHDQETGKTYKVVNGDTHDFRPLDMQPEGSEGVIVGLKNKKGFGSVGEAHKESKGFFVKYDPGRVKIKKGNRYVYDREESTELGPSGKPKLGATKITNTQVVVPPQQNKMTPDLNNDNQMEASNETIS
;
A
#
# COMPACT_ATOMS: atom_id res chain seq x y z
N MET A 1 -37.30 28.09 -14.12
CA MET A 1 -36.21 27.92 -15.13
C MET A 1 -35.44 26.68 -14.77
N THR A 2 -35.83 25.57 -15.35
CA THR A 2 -35.16 24.28 -15.21
C THR A 2 -33.94 24.28 -16.12
N ARG A 3 -32.74 24.37 -15.55
CA ARG A 3 -31.50 24.20 -16.30
C ARG A 3 -31.24 22.72 -16.49
N ASP A 4 -31.05 22.35 -17.73
CA ASP A 4 -30.80 20.96 -18.18
C ASP A 4 -29.44 20.50 -17.69
N VAL A 5 -29.41 19.66 -16.63
CA VAL A 5 -28.22 19.13 -15.96
C VAL A 5 -27.38 18.24 -16.88
N LEU A 6 -27.97 17.78 -18.02
CA LEU A 6 -27.30 16.96 -19.03
C LEU A 6 -26.36 17.75 -19.95
N GLY A 7 -26.49 19.09 -20.03
CA GLY A 7 -25.71 19.94 -20.94
C GLY A 7 -24.22 20.05 -20.56
N ILE A 8 -23.88 20.00 -19.26
CA ILE A 8 -22.51 20.20 -18.79
C ILE A 8 -21.67 18.93 -18.91
N ALA A 9 -22.29 17.75 -18.80
CA ALA A 9 -21.59 16.48 -19.01
C ALA A 9 -21.11 16.28 -20.47
N ARG A 10 -21.58 17.09 -21.42
CA ARG A 10 -21.16 17.00 -22.84
C ARG A 10 -19.93 17.82 -23.19
N SER A 11 -19.49 18.75 -22.33
CA SER A 11 -18.38 19.65 -22.67
C SER A 11 -17.01 19.19 -22.15
N VAL A 12 -16.97 18.25 -21.22
CA VAL A 12 -15.71 17.71 -20.70
C VAL A 12 -15.35 16.45 -21.49
N LYS A 13 -14.58 16.60 -22.55
CA LYS A 13 -13.85 15.49 -23.16
C LYS A 13 -12.59 15.24 -22.34
N PRO A 14 -12.54 14.19 -21.51
CA PRO A 14 -11.28 13.83 -20.88
C PRO A 14 -10.40 13.17 -21.93
N VAL A 15 -9.53 13.95 -22.56
CA VAL A 15 -8.43 13.41 -23.36
C VAL A 15 -7.22 13.34 -22.41
N MET A 16 -7.13 12.28 -21.64
CA MET A 16 -5.92 12.00 -20.89
C MET A 16 -4.97 11.22 -21.78
N ARG A 17 -3.86 11.82 -22.19
CA ARG A 17 -2.74 11.10 -22.83
C ARG A 17 -1.91 10.45 -21.76
N VAL A 18 -2.13 9.17 -21.54
CA VAL A 18 -1.24 8.38 -20.67
C VAL A 18 0.02 8.06 -21.48
N LYS A 19 1.11 8.78 -21.22
CA LYS A 19 2.45 8.35 -21.67
C LYS A 19 2.91 7.24 -20.75
N LEU A 20 2.80 6.01 -21.20
CA LEU A 20 3.35 4.86 -20.50
C LEU A 20 4.86 4.82 -20.79
N ALA A 21 5.66 5.06 -19.75
CA ALA A 21 7.11 4.97 -19.81
C ALA A 21 7.55 3.50 -19.78
N ALA A 22 7.55 2.86 -20.96
CA ALA A 22 8.36 1.67 -21.24
C ALA A 22 8.62 1.68 -22.74
N GLY A 23 9.88 1.69 -23.13
CA GLY A 23 10.39 1.91 -24.47
C GLY A 23 9.68 1.14 -25.59
N GLY A 24 8.76 1.80 -26.23
CA GLY A 24 8.03 1.30 -27.37
C GLY A 24 7.02 2.34 -27.84
N SER A 25 7.28 2.92 -28.99
CA SER A 25 6.48 3.97 -29.59
C SER A 25 5.07 3.49 -29.92
N LYS A 26 4.07 4.03 -29.23
CA LYS A 26 2.75 4.37 -29.77
C LYS A 26 1.88 4.99 -28.69
N ASN A 27 1.45 6.24 -28.92
CA ASN A 27 0.44 6.93 -28.16
C ASN A 27 -0.92 6.24 -28.36
N GLN A 28 -1.42 5.49 -27.41
CA GLN A 28 -2.81 5.03 -27.43
C GLN A 28 -3.68 6.01 -26.65
N GLN A 29 -4.69 6.56 -27.33
CA GLN A 29 -5.73 7.38 -26.72
C GLN A 29 -6.86 6.45 -26.27
N PHE A 30 -7.12 6.39 -24.97
CA PHE A 30 -8.35 5.77 -24.46
C PHE A 30 -9.50 6.76 -24.57
N LYS A 31 -10.41 6.54 -25.51
CA LYS A 31 -11.68 7.26 -25.58
C LYS A 31 -12.71 6.53 -24.74
N ILE A 32 -13.05 7.06 -23.57
CA ILE A 32 -14.24 6.63 -22.83
C ILE A 32 -15.43 7.39 -23.41
N GLN A 33 -16.26 6.70 -24.19
CA GLN A 33 -17.54 7.27 -24.64
C GLN A 33 -18.59 7.05 -23.53
N PRO A 34 -19.29 8.07 -23.07
CA PRO A 34 -20.40 7.90 -22.15
C PRO A 34 -21.60 7.29 -22.90
N GLN A 35 -22.01 6.09 -22.53
CA GLN A 35 -23.31 5.56 -22.95
C GLN A 35 -24.41 6.13 -22.04
N GLY A 36 -25.40 6.75 -22.65
CA GLY A 36 -26.49 7.42 -21.95
C GLY A 36 -27.44 6.45 -21.25
N GLY A 37 -27.70 6.70 -20.01
CA GLY A 37 -28.83 6.19 -19.24
C GLY A 37 -29.37 7.32 -18.39
N SER A 38 -30.66 7.63 -18.50
CA SER A 38 -31.31 8.68 -17.73
C SER A 38 -31.42 8.28 -16.27
N VAL A 39 -30.84 9.08 -15.38
CA VAL A 39 -31.10 9.02 -13.92
C VAL A 39 -32.04 10.18 -13.61
N SER A 40 -33.27 9.88 -13.22
CA SER A 40 -34.26 10.86 -12.79
C SER A 40 -34.06 11.17 -11.30
N GLY A 41 -33.62 12.38 -11.00
CA GLY A 41 -33.46 12.94 -9.65
C GLY A 41 -32.51 14.14 -9.68
N PRO A 42 -32.58 15.07 -8.73
CA PRO A 42 -31.68 16.20 -8.67
C PRO A 42 -30.26 15.72 -8.29
N VAL A 43 -29.52 15.30 -9.29
CA VAL A 43 -28.10 14.97 -9.09
C VAL A 43 -27.35 16.29 -8.95
N ARG A 44 -26.94 16.65 -7.73
CA ARG A 44 -25.94 17.70 -7.55
C ARG A 44 -24.64 17.25 -8.20
N GLU A 45 -24.00 18.19 -8.90
CA GLU A 45 -22.67 17.96 -9.45
C GLU A 45 -21.69 17.68 -8.31
N PHE A 46 -21.04 16.51 -8.37
CA PHE A 46 -19.93 16.24 -7.46
C PHE A 46 -18.79 17.23 -7.78
N PRO A 47 -18.13 17.78 -6.74
CA PRO A 47 -16.93 18.57 -6.96
C PRO A 47 -15.94 17.78 -7.82
N THR A 48 -15.56 18.35 -8.94
CA THR A 48 -14.53 17.82 -9.81
C THR A 48 -13.35 18.77 -9.77
N VAL A 49 -12.16 18.23 -9.64
CA VAL A 49 -10.93 19.01 -9.78
C VAL A 49 -10.60 19.10 -11.26
N ASP A 50 -10.21 20.29 -11.72
CA ASP A 50 -9.73 20.48 -13.10
C ASP A 50 -8.55 19.51 -13.33
N PRO A 51 -8.64 18.60 -14.31
CA PRO A 51 -7.57 17.64 -14.58
C PRO A 51 -6.21 18.25 -14.85
N GLN A 52 -6.16 19.53 -15.28
CA GLN A 52 -4.93 20.27 -15.53
C GLN A 52 -4.34 20.91 -14.26
N LYS A 53 -5.14 20.97 -13.17
CA LYS A 53 -4.77 21.60 -11.91
C LYS A 53 -4.85 20.62 -10.73
N ILE A 54 -4.80 19.32 -11.01
CA ILE A 54 -4.84 18.32 -9.96
C ILE A 54 -3.55 18.40 -9.13
N ASN A 55 -3.69 18.86 -7.92
CA ASN A 55 -2.66 18.79 -6.90
C ASN A 55 -3.25 18.21 -5.60
N MET A 56 -2.39 17.92 -4.63
CA MET A 56 -2.79 17.29 -3.37
C MET A 56 -3.82 18.14 -2.60
N MET A 57 -3.68 19.46 -2.59
CA MET A 57 -4.57 20.34 -1.86
C MET A 57 -5.96 20.45 -2.52
N SER A 58 -6.02 20.52 -3.85
CA SER A 58 -7.30 20.54 -4.57
C SER A 58 -8.08 19.23 -4.41
N LEU A 59 -7.37 18.09 -4.40
CA LEU A 59 -7.99 16.80 -4.10
C LEU A 59 -8.50 16.75 -2.65
N ALA A 60 -7.70 17.18 -1.68
CA ALA A 60 -8.10 17.19 -0.27
C ALA A 60 -9.34 18.06 -0.03
N SER A 61 -9.38 19.29 -0.60
CA SER A 61 -10.54 20.16 -0.50
C SER A 61 -11.80 19.51 -1.09
N ALA A 62 -11.69 18.93 -2.29
CA ALA A 62 -12.83 18.27 -2.94
C ALA A 62 -13.32 17.04 -2.15
N PHE A 63 -12.43 16.32 -1.47
CA PHE A 63 -12.80 15.25 -0.55
C PHE A 63 -13.55 15.79 0.67
N ASP A 64 -13.01 16.81 1.33
CA ASP A 64 -13.62 17.42 2.51
C ASP A 64 -15.04 17.96 2.18
N ASP A 65 -15.19 18.68 1.08
CA ASP A 65 -16.46 19.22 0.61
C ASP A 65 -17.48 18.10 0.31
N ALA A 66 -17.04 17.03 -0.36
CA ALA A 66 -17.92 15.92 -0.70
C ALA A 66 -18.39 15.16 0.54
N ILE A 67 -17.50 14.91 1.51
CA ILE A 67 -17.85 14.22 2.75
C ILE A 67 -18.74 15.09 3.64
N ALA A 68 -18.43 16.38 3.78
CA ALA A 68 -19.27 17.31 4.52
C ALA A 68 -20.69 17.39 3.91
N TYR A 69 -20.80 17.51 2.60
CA TYR A 69 -22.06 17.48 1.88
C TYR A 69 -22.81 16.16 2.08
N HIS A 70 -22.18 15.03 1.85
CA HIS A 70 -22.81 13.71 2.01
C HIS A 70 -23.37 13.50 3.42
N LYS A 71 -22.65 13.93 4.45
CA LYS A 71 -23.06 13.84 5.86
C LYS A 71 -24.23 14.81 6.18
N SER A 72 -24.35 15.93 5.49
CA SER A 72 -25.43 16.91 5.71
C SER A 72 -26.79 16.48 5.12
N LEU A 73 -26.81 15.50 4.22
CA LEU A 73 -28.02 15.02 3.56
C LEU A 73 -28.92 14.22 4.52
N ASP A 74 -30.21 14.33 4.32
CA ASP A 74 -31.15 13.38 4.93
C ASP A 74 -30.95 11.95 4.36
N ARG A 75 -31.68 10.99 4.92
CA ARG A 75 -31.50 9.58 4.55
C ARG A 75 -31.82 9.31 3.07
N ALA A 76 -32.88 9.90 2.54
CA ALA A 76 -33.33 9.66 1.16
C ALA A 76 -32.33 10.27 0.16
N ASP A 77 -31.92 11.52 0.40
CA ASP A 77 -30.96 12.23 -0.43
C ASP A 77 -29.57 11.59 -0.34
N ARG A 78 -29.19 11.08 0.83
CA ARG A 78 -27.92 10.33 0.99
C ARG A 78 -27.91 9.06 0.15
N ILE A 79 -29.01 8.31 0.14
CA ILE A 79 -29.17 7.11 -0.71
C ILE A 79 -29.06 7.51 -2.18
N ALA A 80 -29.75 8.55 -2.61
CA ALA A 80 -29.71 9.03 -3.99
C ALA A 80 -28.28 9.47 -4.40
N ASN A 81 -27.59 10.19 -3.53
CA ASN A 81 -26.19 10.61 -3.74
C ASN A 81 -25.26 9.40 -3.88
N SER A 82 -25.40 8.39 -3.00
CA SER A 82 -24.65 7.12 -3.06
C SER A 82 -24.91 6.35 -4.35
N GLN A 83 -26.16 6.29 -4.80
CA GLN A 83 -26.53 5.63 -6.06
C GLN A 83 -25.95 6.35 -7.27
N ALA A 84 -25.96 7.68 -7.29
CA ALA A 84 -25.35 8.48 -8.35
C ALA A 84 -23.84 8.25 -8.43
N ALA A 85 -23.13 8.27 -7.30
CA ALA A 85 -21.71 7.97 -7.25
C ALA A 85 -21.41 6.53 -7.71
N LYS A 86 -22.22 5.55 -7.30
CA LYS A 86 -22.12 4.16 -7.73
C LYS A 86 -22.35 3.99 -9.24
N ALA A 87 -23.25 4.76 -9.82
CA ALA A 87 -23.50 4.74 -11.26
C ALA A 87 -22.26 5.21 -12.07
N ILE A 88 -21.58 6.27 -11.60
CA ILE A 88 -20.31 6.74 -12.20
C ILE A 88 -19.24 5.65 -12.08
N MET A 89 -19.06 5.08 -10.88
CA MET A 89 -18.10 4.02 -10.61
C MET A 89 -18.32 2.80 -11.53
N LYS A 90 -19.57 2.39 -11.73
CA LYS A 90 -19.94 1.28 -12.63
C LYS A 90 -19.58 1.58 -14.10
N LYS A 91 -19.78 2.81 -14.57
CA LYS A 91 -19.36 3.24 -15.92
C LYS A 91 -17.86 3.10 -16.13
N MET A 92 -17.08 3.28 -15.09
CA MET A 92 -15.62 3.10 -15.07
C MET A 92 -15.19 1.62 -14.87
N LYS A 93 -16.13 0.68 -14.90
CA LYS A 93 -15.89 -0.76 -14.69
C LYS A 93 -15.25 -1.09 -13.34
N ILE A 94 -15.60 -0.33 -12.32
CA ILE A 94 -15.18 -0.57 -10.94
C ILE A 94 -16.35 -1.20 -10.19
N SER A 95 -16.13 -2.36 -9.58
CA SER A 95 -17.15 -3.05 -8.76
C SER A 95 -17.17 -2.57 -7.31
N SER A 96 -16.00 -2.30 -6.76
CA SER A 96 -15.80 -1.84 -5.37
C SER A 96 -14.49 -1.04 -5.29
N LEU A 97 -14.41 -0.04 -4.43
CA LEU A 97 -13.18 0.70 -4.15
C LEU A 97 -12.29 -0.08 -3.19
N LEU A 98 -12.86 -0.57 -2.11
CA LEU A 98 -12.17 -1.40 -1.14
C LEU A 98 -12.05 -2.84 -1.63
N GLY A 99 -11.07 -3.54 -1.14
CA GLY A 99 -10.84 -4.93 -1.46
C GLY A 99 -9.92 -5.61 -0.46
N LYS A 100 -9.96 -6.94 -0.47
CA LYS A 100 -9.10 -7.78 0.36
C LYS A 100 -8.12 -8.52 -0.55
N ASN A 101 -6.82 -8.38 -0.29
CA ASN A 101 -5.79 -9.23 -0.87
C ASN A 101 -5.41 -10.32 0.13
N GLU A 102 -4.58 -11.28 -0.30
CA GLU A 102 -4.14 -12.38 0.54
C GLU A 102 -3.52 -11.92 1.87
N LYS A 103 -2.75 -10.83 1.85
CA LYS A 103 -2.10 -10.31 3.06
C LYS A 103 -3.11 -9.71 4.04
N LEU A 104 -4.11 -8.97 3.53
CA LEU A 104 -5.20 -8.44 4.33
C LEU A 104 -6.04 -9.57 4.95
N LEU A 105 -6.32 -10.64 4.20
CA LEU A 105 -7.07 -11.79 4.69
C LEU A 105 -6.39 -12.59 5.80
N LYS A 106 -5.08 -12.46 5.97
CA LYS A 106 -4.35 -13.18 7.05
C LYS A 106 -4.79 -12.75 8.45
N SER A 107 -5.19 -11.51 8.62
CA SER A 107 -5.72 -11.03 9.91
C SER A 107 -7.00 -11.78 10.32
N GLU A 108 -7.83 -12.14 9.34
CA GLU A 108 -9.10 -12.81 9.57
C GLU A 108 -8.99 -14.34 9.64
N LYS A 109 -8.08 -14.92 8.87
CA LYS A 109 -7.99 -16.38 8.66
C LYS A 109 -6.80 -17.04 9.35
N GLY A 110 -5.93 -16.26 9.97
CA GLY A 110 -4.64 -16.72 10.44
C GLY A 110 -3.62 -16.96 9.30
N TYR A 111 -2.39 -17.22 9.66
CA TYR A 111 -1.29 -17.44 8.73
C TYR A 111 -0.70 -18.82 8.93
N LYS A 112 -0.76 -19.67 7.89
CA LYS A 112 -0.14 -21.02 7.88
C LYS A 112 -0.55 -21.91 9.08
N GLY A 113 -1.81 -21.83 9.50
CA GLY A 113 -2.34 -22.61 10.62
C GLY A 113 -2.23 -21.92 11.98
N GLU A 114 -1.77 -20.69 12.01
CA GLU A 114 -1.91 -19.82 13.19
C GLU A 114 -3.38 -19.38 13.35
N GLU A 115 -3.77 -19.08 14.57
CA GLU A 115 -5.09 -18.56 14.87
C GLU A 115 -5.32 -17.16 14.21
N PRO A 116 -6.58 -16.82 13.89
CA PRO A 116 -6.93 -15.48 13.49
C PRO A 116 -6.47 -14.42 14.49
N LEU A 117 -6.12 -13.25 13.97
CA LEU A 117 -5.63 -12.15 14.78
C LEU A 117 -6.71 -11.67 15.76
N LYS A 118 -6.33 -11.47 17.01
CA LYS A 118 -7.21 -10.93 18.05
C LYS A 118 -6.60 -9.69 18.69
N LEU A 119 -7.46 -8.73 18.99
CA LEU A 119 -7.12 -7.57 19.80
C LEU A 119 -6.98 -7.97 21.28
N PRO A 120 -6.36 -7.12 22.13
CA PRO A 120 -6.27 -7.35 23.57
C PRO A 120 -7.64 -7.53 24.27
N ASP A 121 -8.70 -6.95 23.71
CA ASP A 121 -10.07 -7.10 24.21
C ASP A 121 -10.79 -8.39 23.71
N GLY A 122 -10.08 -9.22 22.96
CA GLY A 122 -10.56 -10.50 22.44
C GLY A 122 -11.30 -10.44 21.10
N ARG A 123 -11.63 -9.24 20.58
CA ARG A 123 -12.25 -9.10 19.26
C ARG A 123 -11.30 -9.55 18.16
N GLY A 124 -11.85 -10.19 17.12
CA GLY A 124 -11.14 -10.45 15.89
C GLY A 124 -10.88 -9.16 15.09
N VAL A 125 -10.04 -9.24 14.05
CA VAL A 125 -9.72 -8.10 13.19
C VAL A 125 -10.09 -8.43 11.75
N GLU A 126 -10.98 -7.64 11.17
CA GLU A 126 -11.24 -7.61 9.73
C GLU A 126 -10.45 -6.48 9.07
N THR A 127 -9.85 -6.75 7.93
CA THR A 127 -9.07 -5.73 7.23
C THR A 127 -9.47 -5.60 5.78
N THR A 128 -9.49 -4.36 5.29
CA THR A 128 -9.74 -4.05 3.89
C THR A 128 -8.80 -2.93 3.43
N GLY A 129 -8.67 -2.74 2.12
CA GLY A 129 -7.78 -1.71 1.62
C GLY A 129 -8.16 -1.13 0.27
N LEU A 130 -7.65 0.06 -0.01
CA LEU A 130 -7.84 0.80 -1.25
C LEU A 130 -6.61 0.61 -2.15
N PRO A 131 -6.66 -0.24 -3.18
CA PRO A 131 -5.57 -0.40 -4.13
C PRO A 131 -5.66 0.64 -5.25
N LEU A 132 -4.94 1.74 -5.11
CA LEU A 132 -4.72 2.70 -6.20
C LEU A 132 -3.49 2.30 -7.01
N SER A 133 -3.38 2.82 -8.24
CA SER A 133 -2.22 2.55 -9.10
C SER A 133 -0.96 3.18 -8.54
N PRO A 134 0.17 2.46 -8.47
CA PRO A 134 1.39 3.00 -7.85
C PRO A 134 2.12 3.98 -8.75
N ALA A 135 2.82 4.93 -8.11
CA ALA A 135 3.73 5.89 -8.74
C ALA A 135 3.13 6.61 -9.97
N PHE A 136 3.89 6.70 -11.06
CA PHE A 136 3.50 7.40 -12.30
C PHE A 136 2.75 6.53 -13.30
N GLU A 137 2.19 5.41 -12.94
CA GLU A 137 1.47 4.56 -13.91
C GLU A 137 0.32 5.29 -14.61
N MET A 138 -0.19 6.33 -13.97
CA MET A 138 -1.27 7.18 -14.50
C MET A 138 -0.81 8.28 -15.46
N GLY A 139 0.49 8.61 -15.47
CA GLY A 139 0.98 9.83 -16.11
C GLY A 139 0.45 11.11 -15.44
N GLY A 140 1.30 12.05 -15.15
CA GLY A 140 0.91 13.34 -14.56
C GLY A 140 0.80 13.33 -13.02
N PHE A 141 -0.05 12.52 -12.40
CA PHE A 141 -0.17 12.46 -10.94
C PHE A 141 0.64 11.30 -10.35
N ASN A 142 1.54 11.61 -9.43
CA ASN A 142 2.36 10.62 -8.75
C ASN A 142 1.73 10.20 -7.41
N THR A 143 1.21 8.98 -7.37
CA THR A 143 0.61 8.42 -6.15
C THR A 143 1.63 7.92 -5.12
N CYS A 144 2.94 7.91 -5.46
CA CYS A 144 4.03 7.53 -4.58
C CYS A 144 5.19 8.51 -4.73
N PRO A 145 5.12 9.72 -4.16
CA PRO A 145 6.12 10.78 -4.38
C PRO A 145 7.54 10.34 -4.07
N ASN A 146 7.75 9.57 -3.01
CA ASN A 146 9.08 9.10 -2.59
C ASN A 146 9.29 7.60 -2.89
N HIS A 147 8.99 7.18 -4.13
CA HIS A 147 9.13 5.77 -4.51
C HIS A 147 10.58 5.27 -4.54
N ALA A 148 11.57 6.14 -4.76
CA ALA A 148 13.00 5.82 -4.77
C ALA A 148 13.31 4.45 -5.44
N SER A 149 14.17 3.62 -4.82
CA SER A 149 14.50 2.27 -5.29
C SER A 149 13.33 1.28 -5.28
N CYS A 150 12.29 1.54 -4.48
CA CYS A 150 11.14 0.62 -4.41
C CYS A 150 10.27 0.60 -5.68
N LYS A 151 10.44 1.56 -6.58
CA LYS A 151 9.69 1.62 -7.85
C LYS A 151 9.86 0.35 -8.68
N ASP A 152 11.09 -0.18 -8.75
CA ASP A 152 11.42 -1.36 -9.55
C ASP A 152 11.00 -2.65 -8.81
N GLU A 153 10.91 -2.58 -7.49
CA GLU A 153 10.56 -3.67 -6.59
C GLU A 153 9.07 -3.67 -6.17
N CYS A 154 8.30 -2.70 -6.69
CA CYS A 154 6.92 -2.48 -6.28
C CYS A 154 6.05 -3.72 -6.52
N LEU A 155 5.36 -4.16 -5.46
CA LEU A 155 4.40 -5.28 -5.53
C LEU A 155 3.28 -5.02 -6.55
N GLY A 156 2.94 -3.76 -6.81
CA GLY A 156 2.04 -3.36 -7.88
C GLY A 156 2.54 -3.67 -9.28
N LYS A 157 3.84 -3.96 -9.43
CA LYS A 157 4.46 -4.34 -10.71
C LYS A 157 4.91 -5.79 -10.74
N THR A 158 5.28 -6.35 -9.61
CA THR A 158 6.02 -7.61 -9.52
C THR A 158 5.24 -8.75 -8.86
N SER A 159 4.10 -8.48 -8.22
CA SER A 159 3.30 -9.55 -7.62
C SER A 159 2.51 -10.32 -8.70
N GLY A 160 2.38 -11.63 -8.52
CA GLY A 160 1.70 -12.51 -9.48
C GLY A 160 0.24 -12.16 -9.80
N ASN A 161 -0.40 -11.32 -8.98
CA ASN A 161 -1.74 -10.80 -9.26
C ASN A 161 -1.73 -9.70 -10.35
N TYR A 162 -0.58 -9.07 -10.58
CA TYR A 162 -0.39 -8.04 -11.61
C TYR A 162 0.24 -8.58 -12.89
N PHE A 163 0.85 -9.78 -12.86
CA PHE A 163 1.65 -10.35 -13.95
C PHE A 163 1.24 -11.78 -14.36
N LYS A 164 -0.02 -12.13 -14.30
CA LYS A 164 -0.49 -13.39 -14.92
C LYS A 164 -0.59 -13.33 -16.45
N VAL A 165 0.19 -12.47 -17.09
CA VAL A 165 0.28 -12.45 -18.54
C VAL A 165 1.69 -12.83 -18.93
N GLY A 166 1.82 -13.90 -19.68
CA GLY A 166 3.11 -14.45 -20.10
C GLY A 166 3.99 -13.43 -20.80
N GLY A 167 5.20 -13.40 -20.42
CA GLY A 167 6.49 -12.97 -20.99
C GLY A 167 6.61 -11.90 -22.07
N GLY A 168 5.57 -11.22 -22.46
CA GLY A 168 5.62 -10.12 -23.43
C GLY A 168 4.73 -8.98 -22.94
N GLN A 169 5.35 -7.93 -22.44
CA GLN A 169 4.62 -6.78 -21.88
C GLN A 169 3.99 -5.93 -22.98
N ASP A 170 2.91 -6.38 -23.56
CA ASP A 170 2.03 -5.52 -24.31
C ASP A 170 1.07 -4.85 -23.32
N LEU A 171 1.19 -3.53 -23.16
CA LEU A 171 0.34 -2.69 -22.31
C LEU A 171 -1.13 -2.68 -22.74
N SER A 172 -1.45 -3.22 -23.91
CA SER A 172 -2.84 -3.45 -24.37
C SER A 172 -3.58 -4.52 -23.56
N THR A 173 -2.86 -5.33 -22.80
CA THR A 173 -3.39 -6.42 -21.96
C THR A 173 -3.44 -6.07 -20.48
N PHE A 174 -3.71 -4.82 -20.11
CA PHE A 174 -4.05 -4.46 -18.73
C PHE A 174 -5.35 -5.16 -18.32
N GLU A 175 -5.23 -6.35 -17.79
CA GLU A 175 -6.37 -7.12 -17.29
C GLU A 175 -6.29 -7.28 -15.77
N GLY A 176 -7.46 -7.48 -15.16
CA GLY A 176 -7.58 -7.84 -13.75
C GLY A 176 -7.21 -6.74 -12.76
N PRO A 177 -6.49 -7.07 -11.66
CA PRO A 177 -6.26 -6.16 -10.54
C PRO A 177 -5.54 -4.86 -10.89
N ARG A 178 -4.62 -4.87 -11.86
CA ARG A 178 -3.89 -3.67 -12.28
C ARG A 178 -4.79 -2.67 -12.98
N LEU A 179 -5.62 -3.13 -13.93
CA LEU A 179 -6.59 -2.27 -14.60
C LEU A 179 -7.61 -1.71 -13.60
N ASN A 180 -8.04 -2.52 -12.63
CA ASN A 180 -8.95 -2.07 -11.59
C ASN A 180 -8.32 -0.96 -10.72
N SER A 181 -7.04 -1.10 -10.31
CA SER A 181 -6.32 -0.05 -9.57
C SER A 181 -6.17 1.23 -10.40
N LEU A 182 -5.87 1.10 -11.69
CA LEU A 182 -5.79 2.21 -12.62
C LEU A 182 -7.13 2.95 -12.73
N ASN A 183 -8.24 2.20 -12.93
CA ASN A 183 -9.57 2.78 -13.01
C ASN A 183 -9.99 3.47 -11.72
N LYS A 184 -9.65 2.92 -10.54
CA LYS A 184 -9.90 3.56 -9.24
C LYS A 184 -9.15 4.89 -9.10
N THR A 185 -7.89 4.93 -9.53
CA THR A 185 -7.10 6.16 -9.50
C THR A 185 -7.68 7.20 -10.45
N LEU A 186 -8.07 6.82 -11.68
CA LEU A 186 -8.77 7.70 -12.61
C LEU A 186 -10.11 8.18 -12.06
N PHE A 187 -10.85 7.34 -11.35
CA PHE A 187 -12.10 7.71 -10.69
C PHE A 187 -11.87 8.76 -9.60
N MET A 188 -10.85 8.55 -8.77
CA MET A 188 -10.44 9.52 -7.76
C MET A 188 -10.10 10.88 -8.37
N MET A 189 -9.35 10.90 -9.47
CA MET A 189 -8.89 12.15 -10.10
C MET A 189 -9.99 12.87 -10.87
N ASN A 190 -10.81 12.14 -11.63
CA ASN A 190 -11.78 12.73 -12.55
C ASN A 190 -13.16 12.96 -11.91
N HIS A 191 -13.46 12.27 -10.82
CA HIS A 191 -14.75 12.30 -10.13
C HIS A 191 -14.54 12.26 -8.62
N THR A 192 -13.68 13.14 -8.11
CA THR A 192 -13.20 13.15 -6.73
C THR A 192 -14.32 13.10 -5.70
N GLY A 193 -15.38 13.90 -5.86
CA GLY A 193 -16.50 13.92 -4.92
C GLY A 193 -17.31 12.59 -4.93
N ALA A 194 -17.53 12.02 -6.13
CA ALA A 194 -18.22 10.73 -6.25
C ALA A 194 -17.35 9.60 -5.67
N PHE A 195 -16.03 9.66 -5.87
CA PHE A 195 -15.09 8.71 -5.28
C PHE A 195 -15.10 8.81 -3.74
N ALA A 196 -15.04 10.03 -3.18
CA ALA A 196 -15.06 10.25 -1.74
C ALA A 196 -16.37 9.73 -1.10
N THR A 197 -17.53 10.01 -1.72
CA THR A 197 -18.83 9.49 -1.31
C THR A 197 -18.84 7.96 -1.29
N ARG A 198 -18.36 7.32 -2.36
CA ARG A 198 -18.32 5.86 -2.43
C ARG A 198 -17.36 5.25 -1.42
N LEU A 199 -16.20 5.86 -1.22
CA LEU A 199 -15.23 5.38 -0.23
C LEU A 199 -15.82 5.46 1.20
N TYR A 200 -16.51 6.56 1.51
CA TYR A 200 -17.23 6.70 2.77
C TYR A 200 -18.27 5.59 2.97
N ASP A 201 -19.13 5.36 1.97
CA ASP A 201 -20.18 4.34 2.03
C ASP A 201 -19.61 2.93 2.20
N GLU A 202 -18.52 2.61 1.47
CA GLU A 202 -17.89 1.29 1.54
C GLU A 202 -17.20 1.05 2.89
N ILE A 203 -16.59 2.08 3.49
CA ILE A 203 -16.05 1.99 4.86
C ILE A 203 -17.18 1.82 5.87
N ALA A 204 -18.28 2.59 5.75
CA ALA A 204 -19.42 2.47 6.63
C ALA A 204 -20.05 1.06 6.57
N ALA A 205 -20.17 0.49 5.37
CA ALA A 205 -20.67 -0.86 5.19
C ALA A 205 -19.73 -1.93 5.79
N ALA A 206 -18.43 -1.81 5.53
CA ALA A 206 -17.43 -2.73 6.09
C ALA A 206 -17.34 -2.64 7.60
N ARG A 207 -17.46 -1.43 8.18
CA ARG A 207 -17.55 -1.23 9.63
C ARG A 207 -18.75 -1.96 10.23
N HIS A 208 -19.92 -1.75 9.65
CA HIS A 208 -21.15 -2.41 10.10
C HIS A 208 -21.07 -3.94 10.01
N GLU A 209 -20.45 -4.46 8.94
CA GLU A 209 -20.22 -5.90 8.79
C GLU A 209 -19.29 -6.43 9.88
N ALA A 210 -18.16 -5.76 10.13
CA ALA A 210 -17.22 -6.14 11.18
C ALA A 210 -17.85 -6.09 12.57
N GLU A 211 -18.64 -5.05 12.88
CA GLU A 211 -19.39 -4.93 14.14
C GLU A 211 -20.36 -6.10 14.34
N ASN A 212 -21.12 -6.48 13.29
CA ASN A 212 -22.05 -7.60 13.34
C ASN A 212 -21.35 -8.94 13.58
N ASN A 213 -20.11 -9.07 13.14
CA ASN A 213 -19.27 -10.24 13.36
C ASN A 213 -18.53 -10.21 14.72
N GLY A 214 -18.71 -9.16 15.53
CA GLY A 214 -17.98 -8.96 16.78
C GLY A 214 -16.51 -8.63 16.58
N ASN A 215 -16.13 -8.12 15.40
CA ASN A 215 -14.77 -7.82 15.00
C ASN A 215 -14.51 -6.31 14.96
N HIS A 216 -13.24 -5.95 14.99
CA HIS A 216 -12.74 -4.60 14.74
C HIS A 216 -12.36 -4.42 13.28
N LEU A 217 -12.69 -3.27 12.68
CA LEU A 217 -12.29 -2.96 11.31
C LEU A 217 -10.96 -2.23 11.24
N GLY A 218 -10.05 -2.74 10.42
CA GLY A 218 -8.84 -2.08 9.96
C GLY A 218 -8.93 -1.70 8.48
N VAL A 219 -8.63 -0.45 8.14
CA VAL A 219 -8.65 0.06 6.76
C VAL A 219 -7.29 0.58 6.35
N ARG A 220 -6.80 0.10 5.21
CA ARG A 220 -5.55 0.54 4.60
C ARG A 220 -5.83 1.36 3.33
N LEU A 221 -5.69 2.68 3.40
CA LEU A 221 -6.01 3.60 2.30
C LEU A 221 -4.92 3.69 1.22
N ASN A 222 -3.69 3.31 1.58
CA ASN A 222 -2.53 3.31 0.67
C ASN A 222 -1.98 1.89 0.49
N THR A 223 -2.75 0.97 -0.11
CA THR A 223 -2.30 -0.42 -0.29
C THR A 223 -1.12 -0.53 -1.26
N LEU A 224 -1.11 0.25 -2.33
CA LEU A 224 -0.07 0.29 -3.37
C LEU A 224 0.43 1.72 -3.67
N SER A 225 -0.12 2.70 -2.99
CA SER A 225 0.19 4.13 -3.11
C SER A 225 0.82 4.66 -1.81
N ASP A 226 1.23 5.91 -1.82
CA ASP A 226 1.72 6.66 -0.66
C ASP A 226 1.22 8.11 -0.79
N ILE A 227 -0.13 8.25 -0.85
CA ILE A 227 -0.80 9.54 -1.02
C ILE A 227 -0.82 10.25 0.33
N HIS A 228 -0.69 11.58 0.30
CA HIS A 228 -0.72 12.40 1.50
C HIS A 228 -2.02 12.21 2.30
N PRO A 229 -1.96 12.02 3.62
CA PRO A 229 -3.12 11.70 4.48
C PRO A 229 -4.18 12.80 4.49
N ARG A 230 -3.81 14.04 4.17
CA ARG A 230 -4.73 15.17 4.07
C ARG A 230 -5.89 14.90 3.10
N ILE A 231 -5.65 14.13 2.02
CA ILE A 231 -6.72 13.77 1.07
C ILE A 231 -7.82 12.95 1.75
N HIS A 232 -7.44 12.03 2.64
CA HIS A 232 -8.39 11.13 3.30
C HIS A 232 -8.79 11.59 4.71
N GLN A 233 -8.36 12.78 5.15
CA GLN A 233 -8.52 13.24 6.53
C GLN A 233 -9.97 13.29 6.99
N SER A 234 -10.88 13.79 6.15
CA SER A 234 -12.30 13.88 6.47
C SER A 234 -12.95 12.49 6.64
N ILE A 235 -12.52 11.52 5.84
CA ILE A 235 -12.94 10.12 5.98
C ILE A 235 -12.41 9.53 7.28
N ILE A 236 -11.10 9.61 7.52
CA ILE A 236 -10.47 9.07 8.72
C ILE A 236 -11.15 9.60 9.99
N LYS A 237 -11.37 10.92 10.07
CA LYS A 237 -12.05 11.56 11.20
C LYS A 237 -13.54 11.23 11.31
N SER A 238 -14.17 10.73 10.22
CA SER A 238 -15.58 10.34 10.25
C SER A 238 -15.84 8.96 10.88
N PHE A 239 -14.80 8.16 11.08
CA PHE A 239 -14.87 6.80 11.62
C PHE A 239 -13.87 6.62 12.77
N PRO A 240 -14.07 7.25 13.94
CA PRO A 240 -13.08 7.24 15.02
C PRO A 240 -12.86 5.86 15.65
N ASP A 241 -13.78 4.95 15.47
CA ASP A 241 -13.74 3.55 15.94
C ASP A 241 -13.16 2.56 14.93
N VAL A 242 -12.75 3.02 13.73
CA VAL A 242 -12.05 2.25 12.71
C VAL A 242 -10.56 2.56 12.78
N SER A 243 -9.70 1.56 12.78
CA SER A 243 -8.25 1.78 12.70
C SER A 243 -7.83 1.98 11.25
N PHE A 244 -7.34 3.16 10.92
CA PHE A 244 -6.70 3.42 9.64
C PHE A 244 -5.18 3.23 9.79
N TYR A 245 -4.55 2.54 8.85
CA TYR A 245 -3.12 2.29 8.92
C TYR A 245 -2.51 2.18 7.53
N ASP A 246 -1.32 2.73 7.38
CA ASP A 246 -0.62 2.74 6.10
C ASP A 246 0.89 2.59 6.28
N TYR A 247 1.56 2.25 5.17
CA TYR A 247 3.00 2.35 5.06
C TYR A 247 3.35 3.64 4.34
N THR A 248 4.34 4.37 4.81
CA THR A 248 4.80 5.58 4.16
C THR A 248 6.32 5.69 4.08
N LYS A 249 6.83 6.33 3.04
CA LYS A 249 8.23 6.79 2.91
C LYS A 249 8.37 8.30 3.12
N MET A 250 7.24 8.94 3.37
CA MET A 250 7.15 10.38 3.60
C MET A 250 7.20 10.71 5.09
N LYS A 251 7.46 11.96 5.42
CA LYS A 251 7.37 12.46 6.81
C LYS A 251 5.93 12.81 7.20
N TYR A 252 4.98 11.98 6.77
CA TYR A 252 3.59 12.21 7.13
C TYR A 252 3.37 11.91 8.61
N GLU A 253 2.52 12.73 9.22
CA GLU A 253 2.04 12.51 10.57
C GLU A 253 0.58 12.01 10.53
N PRO A 254 0.16 11.21 11.52
CA PRO A 254 -1.23 10.81 11.67
C PRO A 254 -2.16 12.04 11.71
N VAL A 255 -3.30 11.97 11.02
CA VAL A 255 -4.28 13.07 10.98
C VAL A 255 -5.37 12.94 12.05
N ALA A 256 -5.37 11.84 12.80
CA ALA A 256 -6.26 11.54 13.93
C ALA A 256 -5.68 10.38 14.75
N ASP A 257 -6.17 10.16 15.98
CA ASP A 257 -5.67 9.13 16.89
C ASP A 257 -5.89 7.70 16.39
N ASN A 258 -6.88 7.50 15.54
CA ASN A 258 -7.17 6.23 14.89
C ASN A 258 -6.40 6.00 13.57
N HIS A 259 -5.40 6.82 13.26
CA HIS A 259 -4.58 6.72 12.07
C HIS A 259 -3.13 6.40 12.43
N HIS A 260 -2.58 5.31 11.89
CA HIS A 260 -1.27 4.78 12.24
C HIS A 260 -0.37 4.65 11.01
N TYR A 261 0.90 4.98 11.17
CA TYR A 261 1.91 4.78 10.12
C TYR A 261 2.97 3.77 10.54
N THR A 262 3.36 2.94 9.56
CA THR A 262 4.61 2.17 9.60
C THR A 262 5.55 2.78 8.57
N TYR A 263 6.68 3.32 9.02
CA TYR A 263 7.62 4.00 8.13
C TYR A 263 8.38 2.98 7.27
N SER A 264 8.46 3.17 5.96
CA SER A 264 9.03 2.17 5.05
C SER A 264 10.47 2.46 4.68
N SER A 265 11.29 1.43 4.74
CA SER A 265 12.66 1.46 4.23
C SER A 265 12.72 1.68 2.72
N THR A 266 13.69 2.44 2.29
CA THR A 266 14.16 2.47 0.89
C THR A 266 15.41 1.59 0.70
N GLY A 267 15.72 0.75 1.69
CA GLY A 267 16.88 -0.13 1.71
C GLY A 267 18.11 0.47 2.40
N LEU A 268 19.19 -0.25 2.34
CA LEU A 268 20.47 0.10 2.99
C LEU A 268 21.62 0.12 1.98
N THR A 269 22.62 0.96 2.24
CA THR A 269 23.97 0.77 1.70
C THR A 269 24.63 -0.34 2.51
N GLN A 270 25.20 -1.33 1.82
CA GLN A 270 25.94 -2.44 2.41
C GLN A 270 27.25 -2.65 1.62
N PRO A 271 28.23 -3.42 2.12
CA PRO A 271 29.57 -3.46 1.52
C PRO A 271 29.65 -3.79 0.02
N ASP A 272 28.66 -4.51 -0.51
CA ASP A 272 28.59 -4.94 -1.91
C ASP A 272 27.54 -4.16 -2.75
N VAL A 273 26.80 -3.23 -2.14
CA VAL A 273 25.81 -2.40 -2.84
C VAL A 273 25.73 -1.00 -2.25
N ASP A 274 26.02 0.00 -3.05
CA ASP A 274 25.76 1.41 -2.73
C ASP A 274 24.29 1.74 -3.05
N ASN A 275 23.53 2.10 -2.01
CA ASN A 275 22.17 2.58 -2.16
C ASN A 275 22.10 4.09 -1.85
N PRO A 276 22.11 4.96 -2.89
CA PRO A 276 22.07 6.41 -2.69
C PRO A 276 20.74 6.90 -2.12
N HIS A 277 19.72 6.05 -2.09
CA HIS A 277 18.37 6.37 -1.61
C HIS A 277 18.10 5.84 -0.20
N THR A 278 19.14 5.34 0.50
CA THR A 278 18.92 4.85 1.86
C THR A 278 18.33 5.92 2.78
N ASN A 279 17.27 5.56 3.51
CA ASN A 279 16.65 6.43 4.50
C ASN A 279 16.91 5.94 5.95
N TRP A 280 17.98 5.15 6.18
CA TRP A 280 18.27 4.52 7.47
C TRP A 280 18.33 5.50 8.64
N LYS A 281 18.92 6.69 8.44
CA LYS A 281 18.97 7.71 9.51
C LYS A 281 17.58 8.15 9.98
N GLN A 282 16.62 8.27 9.05
CA GLN A 282 15.24 8.61 9.39
C GLN A 282 14.54 7.45 10.07
N MET A 283 14.73 6.22 9.57
CA MET A 283 14.16 5.01 10.18
C MET A 283 14.65 4.85 11.62
N ARG A 284 15.94 5.03 11.87
CA ARG A 284 16.54 5.00 13.21
C ARG A 284 15.91 6.01 14.15
N ARG A 285 15.72 7.27 13.70
CA ARG A 285 15.04 8.30 14.50
C ARG A 285 13.60 7.88 14.85
N ARG A 286 12.87 7.30 13.90
CA ARG A 286 11.52 6.81 14.13
C ARG A 286 11.51 5.66 15.13
N LEU A 287 12.40 4.69 15.00
CA LEU A 287 12.57 3.60 15.96
C LEU A 287 12.88 4.13 17.37
N ASP A 288 13.78 5.11 17.48
CA ASP A 288 14.16 5.74 18.76
C ASP A 288 13.00 6.53 19.39
N GLN A 289 12.02 6.95 18.59
CA GLN A 289 10.80 7.64 19.02
C GLN A 289 9.64 6.68 19.35
N GLY A 290 9.82 5.38 19.17
CA GLY A 290 8.80 4.37 19.39
C GLY A 290 7.97 4.01 18.13
N ASP A 291 8.24 4.65 16.99
CA ASP A 291 7.56 4.35 15.75
C ASP A 291 8.09 3.06 15.11
N ASN A 292 7.20 2.28 14.51
CA ASN A 292 7.59 1.09 13.78
C ASN A 292 8.05 1.42 12.36
N VAL A 293 9.02 0.64 11.87
CA VAL A 293 9.53 0.76 10.50
C VAL A 293 9.45 -0.57 9.77
N ALA A 294 9.12 -0.55 8.49
CA ALA A 294 9.09 -1.74 7.64
C ALA A 294 10.38 -1.85 6.84
N MET A 295 10.96 -3.04 6.81
CA MET A 295 12.18 -3.35 6.08
C MET A 295 12.04 -4.68 5.34
N ALA A 296 12.40 -4.70 4.05
CA ALA A 296 12.37 -5.89 3.24
C ALA A 296 13.74 -6.58 3.22
N PHE A 297 13.76 -7.90 3.46
CA PHE A 297 14.96 -8.71 3.50
C PHE A 297 15.03 -9.68 2.32
N THR A 298 16.24 -10.06 1.93
CA THR A 298 16.50 -10.90 0.76
C THR A 298 16.05 -12.34 0.91
N ASP A 299 16.02 -12.89 2.11
CA ASP A 299 15.60 -14.28 2.31
C ASP A 299 14.07 -14.45 2.19
N LYS A 300 13.64 -15.56 1.61
CA LYS A 300 12.23 -15.87 1.34
C LYS A 300 11.52 -16.61 2.47
N GLU A 301 12.29 -17.25 3.33
CA GLU A 301 11.76 -18.14 4.35
C GLU A 301 11.95 -17.57 5.76
N HIS A 302 13.09 -16.91 5.99
CA HIS A 302 13.52 -16.47 7.30
C HIS A 302 13.67 -14.95 7.35
N LEU A 303 13.46 -14.40 8.53
CA LEU A 303 13.75 -13.01 8.88
C LEU A 303 14.84 -13.04 9.96
N PRO A 304 15.70 -12.00 10.02
CA PRO A 304 16.55 -11.85 11.19
C PRO A 304 15.70 -11.59 12.44
N GLU A 305 16.20 -11.90 13.61
CA GLU A 305 15.57 -11.53 14.89
C GLU A 305 15.86 -10.08 15.24
N THR A 306 17.03 -9.58 14.81
CA THR A 306 17.49 -8.22 15.13
C THR A 306 18.24 -7.58 13.99
N VAL A 307 18.27 -6.24 14.02
CA VAL A 307 19.13 -5.39 13.20
C VAL A 307 20.02 -4.57 14.11
N HIS A 308 21.34 -4.74 14.00
CA HIS A 308 22.33 -4.03 14.77
C HIS A 308 22.92 -2.87 13.96
N ASP A 309 22.82 -1.65 14.48
CA ASP A 309 23.40 -0.45 13.91
C ASP A 309 24.80 -0.20 14.46
N GLN A 310 25.80 -0.40 13.63
CA GLN A 310 27.21 -0.17 14.03
C GLN A 310 27.54 1.28 14.32
N GLU A 311 26.81 2.25 13.75
CA GLU A 311 27.06 3.68 13.96
C GLU A 311 26.69 4.11 15.39
N THR A 312 25.59 3.52 15.95
CA THR A 312 25.09 3.90 17.27
C THR A 312 25.30 2.81 18.33
N GLY A 313 25.64 1.59 17.90
CA GLY A 313 25.71 0.42 18.78
C GLY A 313 24.34 -0.15 19.19
N LYS A 314 23.24 0.43 18.71
CA LYS A 314 21.88 -0.01 19.04
C LYS A 314 21.48 -1.26 18.28
N THR A 315 20.59 -2.04 18.87
CA THR A 315 20.05 -3.27 18.29
C THR A 315 18.53 -3.24 18.35
N TYR A 316 17.88 -3.23 17.21
CA TYR A 316 16.42 -3.17 17.07
C TYR A 316 15.85 -4.55 16.83
N LYS A 317 14.73 -4.85 17.50
CA LYS A 317 14.00 -6.11 17.32
C LYS A 317 13.29 -6.14 15.94
N VAL A 318 13.27 -7.31 15.31
CA VAL A 318 12.49 -7.56 14.09
C VAL A 318 11.28 -8.41 14.44
N VAL A 319 10.11 -7.97 13.99
CA VAL A 319 8.86 -8.74 14.06
C VAL A 319 8.46 -9.23 12.67
N ASN A 320 7.78 -10.36 12.59
CA ASN A 320 7.40 -10.94 11.30
C ASN A 320 6.19 -10.20 10.71
N GLY A 321 6.43 -9.29 9.79
CA GLY A 321 5.37 -8.53 9.09
C GLY A 321 4.57 -9.33 8.07
N ASP A 322 4.88 -10.61 7.85
CA ASP A 322 4.12 -11.46 6.93
C ASP A 322 3.02 -12.29 7.62
N THR A 323 2.97 -12.32 8.95
CA THR A 323 1.93 -13.04 9.71
C THR A 323 0.57 -12.39 9.57
N HIS A 324 0.50 -11.07 9.65
CA HIS A 324 -0.71 -10.27 9.44
C HIS A 324 -0.39 -8.94 8.77
N ASP A 325 -1.41 -8.17 8.37
CA ASP A 325 -1.24 -6.83 7.81
C ASP A 325 -1.66 -5.70 8.77
N PHE A 326 -2.37 -6.01 9.86
CA PHE A 326 -2.90 -5.03 10.80
C PHE A 326 -1.79 -4.47 11.71
N ARG A 327 -1.10 -3.42 11.22
CA ARG A 327 0.08 -2.81 11.88
C ARG A 327 -0.16 -2.14 13.23
N PRO A 328 -1.38 -1.64 13.56
CA PRO A 328 -1.61 -1.10 14.90
C PRO A 328 -1.26 -2.04 16.07
N LEU A 329 -1.30 -3.37 15.86
CA LEU A 329 -0.88 -4.33 16.90
C LEU A 329 0.63 -4.50 17.07
N ASP A 330 1.42 -4.01 16.12
CA ASP A 330 2.89 -4.01 16.27
C ASP A 330 3.38 -2.83 17.15
N MET A 331 2.51 -1.88 17.50
CA MET A 331 2.85 -0.73 18.34
C MET A 331 3.40 -1.19 19.69
N GLN A 332 4.50 -0.58 20.10
CA GLN A 332 5.13 -0.86 21.38
C GLN A 332 4.52 0.02 22.48
N PRO A 333 4.64 -0.37 23.75
CA PRO A 333 4.26 0.49 24.87
C PRO A 333 4.94 1.87 24.80
N GLU A 334 4.25 2.90 25.29
CA GLU A 334 4.79 4.26 25.35
C GLU A 334 6.16 4.30 26.05
N GLY A 335 7.10 5.02 25.48
CA GLY A 335 8.48 5.13 25.99
C GLY A 335 9.40 3.96 25.58
N SER A 336 8.89 2.95 24.88
CA SER A 336 9.72 1.89 24.30
C SER A 336 10.24 2.28 22.91
N GLU A 337 11.35 1.65 22.50
CA GLU A 337 11.79 1.75 21.10
C GLU A 337 10.80 1.05 20.18
N GLY A 338 10.66 1.55 18.94
CA GLY A 338 9.88 0.90 17.89
C GLY A 338 10.53 -0.40 17.42
N VAL A 339 9.79 -1.18 16.65
CA VAL A 339 10.27 -2.43 16.06
C VAL A 339 10.40 -2.35 14.55
N ILE A 340 11.27 -3.19 13.98
CA ILE A 340 11.37 -3.38 12.55
C ILE A 340 10.36 -4.45 12.12
N VAL A 341 9.37 -4.05 11.34
CA VAL A 341 8.43 -4.97 10.68
C VAL A 341 9.14 -5.60 9.49
N GLY A 342 9.66 -6.79 9.68
CA GLY A 342 10.40 -7.53 8.67
C GLY A 342 9.49 -8.10 7.58
N LEU A 343 9.83 -7.88 6.33
CA LEU A 343 9.13 -8.40 5.16
C LEU A 343 10.06 -9.30 4.35
N LYS A 344 9.58 -10.49 4.00
CA LYS A 344 10.34 -11.45 3.18
C LYS A 344 10.27 -11.09 1.70
N ASN A 345 11.35 -11.38 0.99
CA ASN A 345 11.37 -11.25 -0.47
C ASN A 345 10.33 -12.18 -1.12
N LYS A 346 9.45 -11.59 -1.93
CA LYS A 346 8.41 -12.32 -2.68
C LYS A 346 8.74 -12.51 -4.16
N LYS A 347 9.87 -11.94 -4.60
CA LYS A 347 10.35 -12.11 -5.97
C LYS A 347 11.09 -13.43 -6.16
N GLY A 348 11.11 -13.89 -7.42
CA GLY A 348 11.77 -15.11 -7.86
C GLY A 348 13.29 -15.02 -8.05
N PHE A 349 14.01 -14.15 -7.35
CA PHE A 349 15.48 -14.08 -7.47
C PHE A 349 16.15 -15.43 -7.10
N GLY A 350 17.21 -15.78 -7.82
CA GLY A 350 17.90 -17.05 -7.65
C GLY A 350 18.62 -17.19 -6.32
N SER A 351 19.35 -16.15 -5.89
CA SER A 351 20.12 -16.13 -4.64
C SER A 351 19.90 -14.89 -3.81
N VAL A 352 20.28 -14.93 -2.53
CA VAL A 352 20.26 -13.80 -1.60
C VAL A 352 21.07 -12.61 -2.15
N GLY A 353 22.26 -12.89 -2.72
CA GLY A 353 23.14 -11.87 -3.26
C GLY A 353 22.58 -11.20 -4.52
N GLU A 354 21.93 -11.97 -5.40
CA GLU A 354 21.25 -11.44 -6.59
C GLU A 354 20.11 -10.53 -6.20
N ALA A 355 19.24 -10.95 -5.29
CA ALA A 355 18.14 -10.15 -4.81
C ALA A 355 18.60 -8.78 -4.28
N HIS A 356 19.71 -8.76 -3.53
CA HIS A 356 20.27 -7.54 -2.98
C HIS A 356 20.82 -6.61 -4.07
N LYS A 357 21.61 -7.14 -5.00
CA LYS A 357 22.24 -6.36 -6.08
C LYS A 357 21.23 -5.84 -7.09
N GLU A 358 20.33 -6.71 -7.56
CA GLU A 358 19.30 -6.34 -8.54
C GLU A 358 18.35 -5.28 -8.00
N SER A 359 18.02 -5.33 -6.69
CA SER A 359 17.19 -4.33 -6.03
C SER A 359 17.95 -3.05 -5.65
N LYS A 360 19.23 -2.94 -6.00
CA LYS A 360 20.09 -1.81 -5.62
C LYS A 360 20.06 -1.53 -4.11
N GLY A 361 20.06 -2.58 -3.30
CA GLY A 361 20.04 -2.52 -1.85
C GLY A 361 18.67 -2.24 -1.22
N PHE A 362 17.57 -2.21 -1.98
CA PHE A 362 16.24 -2.11 -1.42
C PHE A 362 15.92 -3.31 -0.54
N PHE A 363 16.18 -4.53 -1.01
CA PHE A 363 16.19 -5.71 -0.15
C PHE A 363 17.49 -5.75 0.66
N VAL A 364 17.36 -5.66 1.95
CA VAL A 364 18.49 -5.75 2.89
C VAL A 364 19.01 -7.18 2.90
N LYS A 365 20.31 -7.32 2.66
CA LYS A 365 20.96 -8.62 2.60
C LYS A 365 20.88 -9.32 3.95
N TYR A 366 20.27 -10.48 3.96
CA TYR A 366 20.21 -11.38 5.10
C TYR A 366 20.44 -12.81 4.64
N ASP A 367 21.47 -13.44 5.18
CA ASP A 367 21.75 -14.87 5.01
C ASP A 367 21.55 -15.57 6.37
N PRO A 368 20.54 -16.42 6.52
CA PRO A 368 20.29 -17.13 7.77
C PRO A 368 21.34 -18.18 8.11
N GLY A 369 22.33 -18.42 7.25
CA GLY A 369 23.34 -19.44 7.51
C GLY A 369 22.71 -20.81 7.70
N ARG A 370 21.96 -21.32 6.70
CA ARG A 370 21.24 -22.59 6.81
C ARG A 370 22.20 -23.76 7.03
N VAL A 371 21.98 -24.49 8.11
CA VAL A 371 22.77 -25.70 8.44
C VAL A 371 22.46 -26.79 7.44
N LYS A 372 23.48 -27.36 6.83
CA LYS A 372 23.37 -28.47 5.89
C LYS A 372 24.01 -29.75 6.50
N ILE A 373 23.31 -30.85 6.34
CA ILE A 373 23.81 -32.18 6.74
C ILE A 373 23.92 -33.11 5.54
N LYS A 374 24.87 -33.99 5.55
CA LYS A 374 25.05 -35.00 4.51
C LYS A 374 24.12 -36.19 4.77
N LYS A 375 23.21 -36.47 3.82
CA LYS A 375 22.37 -37.67 3.82
C LYS A 375 22.70 -38.52 2.57
N GLY A 376 23.49 -39.59 2.76
CA GLY A 376 24.04 -40.37 1.64
C GLY A 376 24.93 -39.51 0.74
N ASN A 377 24.65 -39.47 -0.55
CA ASN A 377 25.42 -38.68 -1.54
C ASN A 377 24.88 -37.25 -1.74
N ARG A 378 23.90 -36.79 -0.96
CA ARG A 378 23.28 -35.47 -1.09
C ARG A 378 23.44 -34.66 0.18
N TYR A 379 23.54 -33.32 0.03
CA TYR A 379 23.40 -32.39 1.13
C TYR A 379 21.93 -31.94 1.21
N VAL A 380 21.37 -31.99 2.44
CA VAL A 380 20.04 -31.47 2.74
C VAL A 380 20.15 -30.47 3.87
N TYR A 381 19.22 -29.54 3.96
CA TYR A 381 19.16 -28.63 5.11
C TYR A 381 18.82 -29.43 6.36
N ASP A 382 19.57 -29.18 7.43
CA ASP A 382 19.22 -29.71 8.76
C ASP A 382 17.95 -29.03 9.25
N ARG A 383 17.06 -29.81 9.84
CA ARG A 383 15.76 -29.33 10.29
C ARG A 383 15.52 -29.75 11.73
N GLU A 384 14.75 -28.96 12.44
CA GLU A 384 14.27 -29.31 13.76
C GLU A 384 13.40 -30.58 13.68
N GLU A 385 13.40 -31.37 14.73
CA GLU A 385 12.51 -32.54 14.83
C GLU A 385 11.06 -32.04 14.95
N SER A 386 10.21 -32.48 14.04
CA SER A 386 8.79 -32.20 14.10
C SER A 386 8.05 -33.35 14.74
N THR A 387 7.28 -33.09 15.77
CA THR A 387 6.36 -34.04 16.39
C THR A 387 5.04 -34.16 15.66
N GLU A 388 4.74 -33.23 14.73
CA GLU A 388 3.52 -33.26 13.94
C GLU A 388 3.58 -34.30 12.83
N LEU A 389 2.51 -35.08 12.69
CA LEU A 389 2.35 -36.02 11.58
C LEU A 389 1.63 -35.35 10.40
N GLY A 390 2.14 -35.60 9.20
CA GLY A 390 1.48 -35.26 7.97
C GLY A 390 0.32 -36.21 7.63
N PRO A 391 -0.45 -35.91 6.56
CA PRO A 391 -1.58 -36.77 6.12
C PRO A 391 -1.19 -38.23 5.84
N SER A 392 0.08 -38.50 5.56
CA SER A 392 0.63 -39.82 5.31
C SER A 392 1.11 -40.54 6.58
N GLY A 393 0.85 -40.01 7.78
CA GLY A 393 1.34 -40.56 9.06
C GLY A 393 2.85 -40.41 9.29
N LYS A 394 3.56 -39.70 8.41
CA LYS A 394 4.99 -39.42 8.58
C LYS A 394 5.19 -38.07 9.28
N PRO A 395 6.25 -37.88 10.08
CA PRO A 395 6.56 -36.60 10.66
C PRO A 395 6.65 -35.50 9.59
N LYS A 396 6.03 -34.37 9.85
CA LYS A 396 6.20 -33.17 9.00
C LYS A 396 7.66 -32.72 9.06
N LEU A 397 8.12 -32.08 7.99
CA LEU A 397 9.44 -31.45 7.99
C LEU A 397 9.43 -30.27 8.96
N GLY A 398 10.24 -30.31 10.00
CA GLY A 398 10.45 -29.21 10.93
C GLY A 398 11.13 -28.00 10.28
N ALA A 399 11.27 -26.92 11.04
CA ALA A 399 11.94 -25.70 10.60
C ALA A 399 13.41 -25.99 10.20
N THR A 400 13.92 -25.24 9.24
CA THR A 400 15.35 -25.30 8.88
C THR A 400 16.17 -24.67 9.99
N LYS A 401 17.18 -25.39 10.50
CA LYS A 401 18.11 -24.82 11.47
C LYS A 401 18.95 -23.73 10.85
N ILE A 402 19.03 -22.60 11.53
CA ILE A 402 19.78 -21.41 11.10
C ILE A 402 20.86 -21.07 12.13
N THR A 403 21.94 -20.42 11.69
CA THR A 403 23.06 -20.02 12.55
C THR A 403 23.24 -18.53 12.66
N ASN A 404 22.54 -17.75 11.84
CA ASN A 404 22.60 -16.30 11.85
C ASN A 404 21.20 -15.72 12.04
N THR A 405 21.01 -14.93 13.09
CA THR A 405 19.74 -14.31 13.45
C THR A 405 19.82 -12.76 13.41
N GLN A 406 20.95 -12.22 12.98
CA GLN A 406 21.17 -10.78 13.00
C GLN A 406 21.57 -10.20 11.63
N VAL A 407 21.12 -9.01 11.34
CA VAL A 407 21.67 -8.14 10.29
C VAL A 407 22.47 -7.03 10.94
N VAL A 408 23.67 -6.80 10.41
CA VAL A 408 24.53 -5.68 10.83
C VAL A 408 24.46 -4.59 9.77
N VAL A 409 24.13 -3.38 10.19
CA VAL A 409 24.09 -2.18 9.36
C VAL A 409 25.38 -1.42 9.57
N PRO A 410 26.25 -1.30 8.55
CA PRO A 410 27.46 -0.50 8.65
C PRO A 410 27.11 0.99 8.75
N PRO A 411 28.06 1.84 9.19
CA PRO A 411 27.86 3.28 9.16
C PRO A 411 27.46 3.75 7.77
N GLN A 412 26.35 4.47 7.69
CA GLN A 412 25.85 4.95 6.41
C GLN A 412 26.58 6.22 6.01
N GLN A 413 27.20 6.20 4.81
CA GLN A 413 27.85 7.38 4.26
C GLN A 413 26.84 8.52 4.08
N ASN A 414 27.25 9.74 4.48
CA ASN A 414 26.44 10.96 4.30
C ASN A 414 26.44 11.40 2.83
N LYS A 415 25.94 10.60 1.92
CA LYS A 415 25.52 11.15 0.64
C LYS A 415 24.22 11.91 0.93
N MET A 416 24.26 13.24 0.85
CA MET A 416 23.08 14.08 0.94
C MET A 416 22.08 13.57 -0.10
N THR A 417 21.08 12.82 0.32
CA THR A 417 19.84 12.79 -0.44
C THR A 417 19.33 14.24 -0.43
N PRO A 418 19.01 14.83 -1.58
CA PRO A 418 18.35 16.12 -1.60
C PRO A 418 17.20 16.05 -0.61
N ASP A 419 17.10 17.05 0.23
CA ASP A 419 16.03 17.10 1.24
C ASP A 419 14.70 17.29 0.48
N LEU A 420 14.09 16.19 0.06
CA LEU A 420 12.80 16.15 -0.64
C LEU A 420 11.63 16.63 0.26
N ASN A 421 11.98 17.22 1.40
CA ASN A 421 11.04 17.68 2.41
C ASN A 421 10.66 19.15 2.29
N ASN A 422 10.97 19.77 1.18
CA ASN A 422 10.45 21.10 0.92
C ASN A 422 9.02 20.91 0.38
N ASP A 423 8.01 21.11 1.22
CA ASP A 423 6.60 21.10 0.80
C ASP A 423 6.36 22.01 -0.40
N ASN A 424 7.20 23.04 -0.58
CA ASN A 424 7.22 23.91 -1.74
C ASN A 424 7.74 23.24 -3.03
N GLN A 425 8.50 22.14 -2.97
CA GLN A 425 8.92 21.41 -4.19
C GLN A 425 7.81 20.48 -4.73
N MET A 426 6.82 20.13 -3.92
CA MET A 426 5.65 19.42 -4.42
C MET A 426 4.74 20.32 -5.25
N GLU A 427 4.76 21.65 -5.04
CA GLU A 427 4.09 22.62 -5.93
C GLU A 427 4.88 22.82 -7.23
N ALA A 428 6.20 22.89 -7.19
CA ALA A 428 7.05 23.20 -8.35
C ALA A 428 7.15 22.05 -9.38
N SER A 429 7.05 20.78 -8.96
CA SER A 429 7.08 19.65 -9.89
C SER A 429 5.80 19.49 -10.73
N ASN A 430 4.75 20.24 -10.42
CA ASN A 430 3.51 20.29 -11.19
C ASN A 430 3.41 21.53 -12.11
N GLU A 431 4.32 22.51 -11.98
CA GLU A 431 4.25 23.75 -12.78
C GLU A 431 5.02 23.70 -14.11
N THR A 432 5.82 22.67 -14.37
CA THR A 432 6.65 22.65 -15.59
C THR A 432 6.17 21.62 -16.61
N ILE A 433 4.90 21.63 -16.97
CA ILE A 433 4.42 21.00 -18.20
C ILE A 433 3.39 21.98 -18.84
N SER A 434 3.92 23.01 -19.44
CA SER A 434 3.22 23.80 -20.46
C SER A 434 3.42 23.19 -21.85
#